data_2b6f53a8f5db1eec0af26f9a972ab28c
#
_entry.id   2b6f53a8f5db1eec0af26f9a972ab28c
#
_cell.length_a   1.000
_cell.length_b   1.000
_cell.length_c   1.000
_cell.angle_alpha   90.00
_cell.angle_beta   90.00
_cell.angle_gamma   90.00
#
_symmetry.space_group_name_H-M   'P 1'
#
loop_
_entity.id
_entity.type
_entity.pdbx_description
1 polymer ?
#
loop_
_entity_poly.entity_id
_entity_poly.type
_entity_poly.pdbx_seq_one_letter_code
_entity_poly.pdbx_strand_id
1 'polypeptide(L)'
;MVAINLDPSVRRSLASAVTRALKNAVADSSAGLRGSLARGTSDPYSDIDVFWELPDALFHGAIDDLPEILASVGSIESIRADPLLQNSDKRQLIFVQFAEVPLYWRVDIEVFAASIDRDDAYDLDNIDVRGDRWSLTHSALANGVVALKSLLRGDAERASESLRDAYARIDQPIPDGSPLDQISRLADIVGRLDLEKAELVRRVQLHCEAARASLENELSSRC
;
A
#
# COMPACT_ATOMS: atom_id res chain seq x y z
N MET A 1 6.81 24.56 4.20
CA MET A 1 7.18 23.25 3.60
C MET A 1 6.72 22.16 4.55
N VAL A 2 5.84 21.27 4.11
CA VAL A 2 5.37 20.15 4.95
C VAL A 2 6.41 19.03 4.84
N ALA A 3 7.09 18.73 5.93
CA ALA A 3 8.04 17.62 5.96
C ALA A 3 7.27 16.30 6.20
N ILE A 4 7.49 15.30 5.35
CA ILE A 4 6.99 13.96 5.56
C ILE A 4 7.87 13.27 6.62
N ASN A 5 7.26 12.81 7.71
CA ASN A 5 8.00 12.10 8.76
C ASN A 5 8.36 10.68 8.29
N LEU A 6 9.65 10.46 8.02
CA LEU A 6 10.21 9.18 7.59
C LEU A 6 11.04 8.49 8.70
N ASP A 7 10.81 8.84 9.97
CA ASP A 7 11.50 8.20 11.10
C ASP A 7 11.24 6.69 11.12
N PRO A 8 12.27 5.86 10.93
CA PRO A 8 12.12 4.41 10.90
C PRO A 8 11.63 3.82 12.22
N SER A 9 11.73 4.55 13.34
CA SER A 9 11.18 4.11 14.62
C SER A 9 9.66 4.13 14.63
N VAL A 10 9.04 5.14 14.02
CA VAL A 10 7.59 5.25 13.87
C VAL A 10 7.06 4.11 13.01
N ARG A 11 7.72 3.82 11.87
CA ARG A 11 7.34 2.70 11.01
C ARG A 11 7.45 1.35 11.71
N ARG A 12 8.55 1.12 12.46
CA ARG A 12 8.70 -0.12 13.26
C ARG A 12 7.65 -0.24 14.34
N SER A 13 7.29 0.86 14.99
CA SER A 13 6.23 0.90 16.00
C SER A 13 4.88 0.52 15.40
N LEU A 14 4.53 1.08 14.23
CA LEU A 14 3.32 0.73 13.48
C LEU A 14 3.33 -0.76 13.10
N ALA A 15 4.41 -1.25 12.51
CA ALA A 15 4.55 -2.66 12.12
C ALA A 15 4.38 -3.62 13.31
N SER A 16 4.96 -3.27 14.47
CA SER A 16 4.82 -4.05 15.69
C SER A 16 3.40 -3.99 16.27
N ALA A 17 2.74 -2.82 16.19
CA ALA A 17 1.36 -2.66 16.67
C ALA A 17 0.39 -3.47 15.81
N VAL A 18 0.51 -3.40 14.48
CA VAL A 18 -0.30 -4.22 13.54
C VAL A 18 -0.11 -5.70 13.82
N THR A 19 1.13 -6.19 13.82
CA THR A 19 1.42 -7.61 14.04
C THR A 19 0.86 -8.11 15.38
N ARG A 20 0.97 -7.31 16.44
CA ARG A 20 0.41 -7.64 17.75
C ARG A 20 -1.11 -7.64 17.75
N ALA A 21 -1.76 -6.66 17.12
CA ALA A 21 -3.22 -6.59 17.02
C ALA A 21 -3.78 -7.84 16.30
N LEU A 22 -3.21 -8.21 15.17
CA LEU A 22 -3.59 -9.40 14.40
C LEU A 22 -3.43 -10.68 15.24
N LYS A 23 -2.26 -10.86 15.86
CA LYS A 23 -1.96 -12.06 16.66
C LYS A 23 -2.89 -12.20 17.87
N ASN A 24 -3.30 -11.09 18.49
CA ASN A 24 -4.13 -11.11 19.70
C ASN A 24 -5.62 -11.23 19.37
N ALA A 25 -6.04 -10.93 18.15
CA ALA A 25 -7.45 -10.92 17.76
C ALA A 25 -8.04 -12.33 17.63
N VAL A 26 -7.24 -13.31 17.21
CA VAL A 26 -7.72 -14.66 16.93
C VAL A 26 -6.87 -15.67 17.69
N ALA A 27 -7.52 -16.53 18.46
CA ALA A 27 -6.83 -17.63 19.15
C ALA A 27 -6.20 -18.59 18.12
N ASP A 28 -5.05 -19.14 18.49
CA ASP A 28 -4.27 -20.08 17.64
C ASP A 28 -3.84 -19.51 16.28
N SER A 29 -3.90 -18.17 16.10
CA SER A 29 -3.33 -17.51 14.92
C SER A 29 -1.86 -17.17 15.10
N SER A 30 -1.15 -17.02 13.99
CA SER A 30 0.19 -16.49 13.98
C SER A 30 0.29 -15.27 13.04
N ALA A 31 1.06 -14.25 13.45
CA ALA A 31 1.32 -13.08 12.63
C ALA A 31 2.77 -12.61 12.80
N GLY A 32 3.34 -12.08 11.72
CA GLY A 32 4.71 -11.61 11.75
C GLY A 32 5.07 -10.77 10.53
N LEU A 33 6.25 -10.15 10.59
CA LEU A 33 6.76 -9.35 9.47
C LEU A 33 7.28 -10.25 8.35
N ARG A 34 7.13 -9.74 7.12
CA ARG A 34 7.73 -10.28 5.89
C ARG A 34 8.60 -9.21 5.22
N GLY A 35 8.97 -9.48 3.98
CA GLY A 35 9.56 -8.51 3.09
C GLY A 35 10.83 -7.86 3.61
N SER A 36 11.02 -6.61 3.25
CA SER A 36 12.25 -5.86 3.53
C SER A 36 12.45 -5.54 5.03
N LEU A 37 11.36 -5.30 5.78
CA LEU A 37 11.44 -5.05 7.22
C LEU A 37 11.91 -6.28 7.98
N ALA A 38 11.41 -7.47 7.65
CA ALA A 38 11.84 -8.73 8.27
C ALA A 38 13.31 -9.04 7.97
N ARG A 39 13.78 -8.73 6.76
CA ARG A 39 15.17 -8.95 6.33
C ARG A 39 16.15 -7.87 6.79
N GLY A 40 15.68 -6.75 7.35
CA GLY A 40 16.53 -5.62 7.72
C GLY A 40 17.09 -4.83 6.52
N THR A 41 16.48 -4.97 5.33
CA THR A 41 16.89 -4.29 4.08
C THR A 41 15.96 -3.15 3.68
N SER A 42 15.07 -2.74 4.57
CA SER A 42 14.09 -1.68 4.30
C SER A 42 14.74 -0.31 4.21
N ASP A 43 14.29 0.48 3.23
CA ASP A 43 14.59 1.91 3.09
C ASP A 43 13.45 2.78 3.65
N PRO A 44 13.57 4.12 3.68
CA PRO A 44 12.53 5.01 4.20
C PRO A 44 11.16 4.89 3.50
N TYR A 45 11.14 4.39 2.27
CA TYR A 45 9.94 4.29 1.41
C TYR A 45 9.36 2.88 1.34
N SER A 46 9.93 1.91 2.06
CA SER A 46 9.46 0.52 2.04
C SER A 46 8.11 0.36 2.72
N ASP A 47 7.24 -0.43 2.11
CA ASP A 47 5.97 -0.89 2.68
C ASP A 47 6.19 -1.72 3.94
N ILE A 48 5.12 -2.00 4.66
CA ILE A 48 5.09 -2.88 5.82
C ILE A 48 4.40 -4.18 5.40
N ASP A 49 5.18 -5.20 5.10
CA ASP A 49 4.67 -6.51 4.72
C ASP A 49 4.45 -7.36 5.98
N VAL A 50 3.24 -7.90 6.14
CA VAL A 50 2.83 -8.74 7.28
C VAL A 50 2.20 -10.02 6.75
N PHE A 51 2.48 -11.17 7.37
CA PHE A 51 1.66 -12.35 7.21
C PHE A 51 0.72 -12.51 8.41
N TRP A 52 -0.44 -13.09 8.16
CA TRP A 52 -1.39 -13.50 9.18
C TRP A 52 -1.93 -14.88 8.84
N GLU A 53 -1.55 -15.88 9.62
CA GLU A 53 -2.00 -17.26 9.47
C GLU A 53 -3.13 -17.53 10.46
N LEU A 54 -4.22 -18.07 9.96
CA LEU A 54 -5.47 -18.27 10.67
C LEU A 54 -5.90 -19.74 10.65
N PRO A 55 -6.52 -20.26 11.72
CA PRO A 55 -7.29 -21.50 11.62
C PRO A 55 -8.33 -21.41 10.50
N ASP A 56 -8.45 -22.43 9.67
CA ASP A 56 -9.35 -22.43 8.50
C ASP A 56 -10.78 -22.01 8.82
N ALA A 57 -11.31 -22.51 9.94
CA ALA A 57 -12.69 -22.20 10.38
C ALA A 57 -12.91 -20.72 10.74
N LEU A 58 -11.84 -19.96 10.98
CA LEU A 58 -11.90 -18.55 11.39
C LEU A 58 -11.47 -17.60 10.28
N PHE A 59 -11.06 -18.11 9.11
CA PHE A 59 -10.44 -17.32 8.05
C PHE A 59 -11.30 -16.14 7.59
N HIS A 60 -12.54 -16.39 7.19
CA HIS A 60 -13.44 -15.33 6.69
C HIS A 60 -13.87 -14.36 7.81
N GLY A 61 -14.28 -14.90 8.96
CA GLY A 61 -14.73 -14.05 10.07
C GLY A 61 -13.63 -13.10 10.56
N ALA A 62 -12.40 -13.56 10.64
CA ALA A 62 -11.27 -12.73 11.03
C ALA A 62 -10.95 -11.62 9.98
N ILE A 63 -11.14 -11.90 8.70
CA ILE A 63 -10.98 -10.90 7.64
C ILE A 63 -12.09 -9.86 7.70
N ASP A 64 -13.33 -10.28 7.96
CA ASP A 64 -14.48 -9.37 8.13
C ASP A 64 -14.27 -8.43 9.33
N ASP A 65 -13.68 -8.94 10.42
CA ASP A 65 -13.38 -8.18 11.63
C ASP A 65 -12.10 -7.31 11.52
N LEU A 66 -11.33 -7.43 10.43
CA LEU A 66 -10.05 -6.74 10.27
C LEU A 66 -10.12 -5.21 10.46
N PRO A 67 -11.15 -4.49 9.99
CA PRO A 67 -11.29 -3.07 10.26
C PRO A 67 -11.35 -2.74 11.76
N GLU A 68 -12.08 -3.52 12.54
CA GLU A 68 -12.23 -3.33 13.99
C GLU A 68 -10.93 -3.69 14.72
N ILE A 69 -10.25 -4.76 14.31
CA ILE A 69 -8.96 -5.17 14.87
C ILE A 69 -7.93 -4.05 14.69
N LEU A 70 -7.83 -3.49 13.48
CA LEU A 70 -6.85 -2.47 13.16
C LEU A 70 -7.23 -1.07 13.63
N ALA A 71 -8.50 -0.77 13.91
CA ALA A 71 -8.92 0.48 14.54
C ALA A 71 -8.24 0.72 15.91
N SER A 72 -7.84 -0.36 16.59
CA SER A 72 -7.05 -0.27 17.83
C SER A 72 -5.61 0.21 17.61
N VAL A 73 -5.11 0.19 16.38
CA VAL A 73 -3.74 0.59 16.01
C VAL A 73 -3.69 2.06 15.58
N GLY A 74 -4.70 2.55 14.86
CA GLY A 74 -4.78 3.92 14.39
C GLY A 74 -5.96 4.13 13.45
N SER A 75 -6.15 5.39 13.01
CA SER A 75 -7.21 5.72 12.05
C SER A 75 -6.93 5.12 10.69
N ILE A 76 -7.86 4.33 10.20
CA ILE A 76 -7.76 3.69 8.90
C ILE A 76 -8.32 4.63 7.82
N GLU A 77 -7.52 4.95 6.82
CA GLU A 77 -7.96 5.68 5.64
C GLU A 77 -8.60 4.76 4.60
N SER A 78 -8.02 3.58 4.39
CA SER A 78 -8.57 2.59 3.47
C SER A 78 -8.13 1.17 3.80
N ILE A 79 -9.04 0.22 3.54
CA ILE A 79 -8.76 -1.22 3.47
C ILE A 79 -9.28 -1.73 2.12
N ARG A 80 -8.48 -2.53 1.43
CA ARG A 80 -8.82 -3.10 0.12
C ARG A 80 -8.22 -4.48 -0.03
N ALA A 81 -8.99 -5.45 -0.49
CA ALA A 81 -8.48 -6.77 -0.87
C ALA A 81 -7.97 -6.75 -2.33
N ASP A 82 -6.91 -7.49 -2.60
CA ASP A 82 -6.42 -7.68 -3.97
C ASP A 82 -7.49 -8.41 -4.81
N PRO A 83 -7.88 -7.87 -5.97
CA PRO A 83 -8.91 -8.49 -6.79
C PRO A 83 -8.56 -9.88 -7.31
N LEU A 84 -7.29 -10.24 -7.39
CA LEU A 84 -6.86 -11.57 -7.83
C LEU A 84 -7.19 -12.68 -6.82
N LEU A 85 -7.32 -12.32 -5.52
CA LEU A 85 -7.52 -13.25 -4.41
C LEU A 85 -8.74 -12.91 -3.55
N GLN A 86 -9.60 -12.02 -4.02
CA GLN A 86 -10.68 -11.41 -3.22
C GLN A 86 -11.70 -12.40 -2.70
N ASN A 87 -11.94 -13.49 -3.43
CA ASN A 87 -12.89 -14.54 -3.10
C ASN A 87 -12.20 -15.87 -2.75
N SER A 88 -10.89 -15.88 -2.51
CA SER A 88 -10.19 -17.08 -2.06
C SER A 88 -10.58 -17.44 -0.63
N ASP A 89 -10.85 -18.71 -0.39
CA ASP A 89 -11.24 -19.23 0.91
C ASP A 89 -10.06 -19.45 1.86
N LYS A 90 -8.83 -19.36 1.34
CA LYS A 90 -7.62 -19.74 2.09
C LYS A 90 -6.46 -18.75 1.97
N ARG A 91 -6.54 -17.80 1.04
CA ARG A 91 -5.49 -16.80 0.86
C ARG A 91 -6.11 -15.48 0.39
N GLN A 92 -5.77 -14.39 1.09
CA GLN A 92 -6.10 -13.05 0.62
C GLN A 92 -4.91 -12.10 0.84
N LEU A 93 -4.76 -11.12 -0.05
CA LEU A 93 -3.84 -10.00 0.12
C LEU A 93 -4.64 -8.74 0.36
N ILE A 94 -4.41 -8.09 1.51
CA ILE A 94 -5.17 -6.93 1.95
C ILE A 94 -4.24 -5.74 2.11
N PHE A 95 -4.58 -4.63 1.48
CA PHE A 95 -3.86 -3.37 1.53
C PHE A 95 -4.53 -2.43 2.52
N VAL A 96 -3.80 -1.99 3.53
CA VAL A 96 -4.27 -1.06 4.56
C VAL A 96 -3.45 0.22 4.53
N GLN A 97 -4.14 1.37 4.47
CA GLN A 97 -3.53 2.66 4.61
C GLN A 97 -4.03 3.33 5.89
N PHE A 98 -3.11 3.72 6.76
CA PHE A 98 -3.41 4.52 7.94
C PHE A 98 -3.30 6.02 7.62
N ALA A 99 -4.16 6.83 8.25
CA ALA A 99 -4.26 8.25 7.97
C ALA A 99 -3.03 9.05 8.47
N GLU A 100 -2.49 8.69 9.63
CA GLU A 100 -1.45 9.48 10.32
C GLU A 100 -0.02 9.16 9.89
N VAL A 101 0.17 8.24 8.94
CA VAL A 101 1.51 7.84 8.47
C VAL A 101 1.72 8.16 7.00
N PRO A 102 2.96 8.28 6.53
CA PRO A 102 3.24 8.52 5.11
C PRO A 102 2.57 7.50 4.19
N LEU A 103 2.12 7.93 3.00
CA LEU A 103 1.57 7.02 1.98
C LEU A 103 2.56 5.93 1.54
N TYR A 104 3.84 6.15 1.79
CA TYR A 104 4.89 5.16 1.53
C TYR A 104 4.76 3.91 2.41
N TRP A 105 4.16 4.02 3.61
CA TRP A 105 4.09 2.94 4.59
C TRP A 105 2.74 2.23 4.59
N ARG A 106 2.29 1.85 3.38
CA ARG A 106 1.13 0.97 3.25
C ARG A 106 1.43 -0.35 3.96
N VAL A 107 0.44 -0.89 4.65
CA VAL A 107 0.54 -2.21 5.27
C VAL A 107 -0.09 -3.23 4.32
N ASP A 108 0.70 -4.20 3.89
CA ASP A 108 0.29 -5.29 3.03
C ASP A 108 0.17 -6.55 3.90
N ILE A 109 -1.08 -6.98 4.17
CA ILE A 109 -1.36 -8.13 5.01
C ILE A 109 -1.69 -9.30 4.10
N GLU A 110 -0.81 -10.30 4.08
CA GLU A 110 -1.07 -11.54 3.40
C GLU A 110 -1.66 -12.53 4.40
N VAL A 111 -2.94 -12.86 4.21
CA VAL A 111 -3.72 -13.73 5.09
C VAL A 111 -3.73 -15.14 4.52
N PHE A 112 -3.40 -16.13 5.34
CA PHE A 112 -3.37 -17.53 4.98
C PHE A 112 -4.22 -18.36 5.92
N ALA A 113 -4.94 -19.35 5.39
CA ALA A 113 -5.48 -20.44 6.20
C ALA A 113 -4.36 -21.42 6.55
N ALA A 114 -4.34 -21.94 7.77
CA ALA A 114 -3.30 -22.84 8.28
C ALA A 114 -3.10 -24.08 7.41
N SER A 115 -4.16 -24.56 6.75
CA SER A 115 -4.10 -25.76 5.90
C SER A 115 -3.25 -25.64 4.64
N ILE A 116 -2.91 -24.40 4.20
CA ILE A 116 -2.08 -24.19 3.00
C ILE A 116 -0.61 -23.89 3.31
N ASP A 117 -0.21 -23.96 4.59
CA ASP A 117 1.18 -23.77 5.03
C ASP A 117 1.84 -22.50 4.44
N ARG A 118 1.09 -21.39 4.38
CA ARG A 118 1.53 -20.12 3.78
C ARG A 118 2.06 -20.24 2.34
N ASP A 119 1.38 -21.04 1.52
CA ASP A 119 1.71 -21.16 0.11
C ASP A 119 1.42 -19.85 -0.65
N ASP A 120 2.47 -19.14 -1.03
CA ASP A 120 2.40 -17.87 -1.76
C ASP A 120 1.87 -18.02 -3.20
N ALA A 121 1.80 -19.24 -3.73
CA ALA A 121 1.24 -19.55 -5.05
C ALA A 121 -0.24 -19.97 -5.01
N TYR A 122 -0.78 -20.27 -3.80
CA TYR A 122 -2.16 -20.73 -3.68
C TYR A 122 -3.13 -19.75 -4.32
N ASP A 123 -4.00 -20.25 -5.17
CA ASP A 123 -5.05 -19.52 -5.91
C ASP A 123 -4.58 -18.40 -6.86
N LEU A 124 -3.28 -18.19 -7.10
CA LEU A 124 -2.82 -17.12 -8.01
C LEU A 124 -3.35 -17.28 -9.44
N ASP A 125 -3.43 -18.50 -9.93
CA ASP A 125 -3.91 -18.82 -11.29
C ASP A 125 -5.41 -19.17 -11.33
N ASN A 126 -6.08 -19.19 -10.17
CA ASN A 126 -7.49 -19.53 -10.06
C ASN A 126 -8.37 -18.32 -10.40
N ILE A 127 -9.02 -18.35 -11.57
CA ILE A 127 -9.88 -17.26 -12.01
C ILE A 127 -11.18 -17.14 -11.22
N ASP A 128 -11.65 -18.23 -10.59
CA ASP A 128 -12.91 -18.27 -9.85
C ASP A 128 -12.84 -17.51 -8.52
N VAL A 129 -11.63 -17.27 -7.99
CA VAL A 129 -11.44 -16.50 -6.75
C VAL A 129 -11.26 -15.00 -6.99
N ARG A 130 -11.24 -14.57 -8.24
CA ARG A 130 -11.12 -13.15 -8.58
C ARG A 130 -12.39 -12.40 -8.23
N GLY A 131 -12.21 -11.19 -7.72
CA GLY A 131 -13.32 -10.30 -7.39
C GLY A 131 -13.31 -9.05 -8.25
N ASP A 132 -14.43 -8.33 -8.22
CA ASP A 132 -14.65 -7.09 -8.96
C ASP A 132 -14.71 -5.83 -8.05
N ARG A 133 -14.64 -6.00 -6.73
CA ARG A 133 -14.66 -4.90 -5.77
C ARG A 133 -13.31 -4.17 -5.74
N TRP A 134 -13.04 -3.42 -6.80
CA TRP A 134 -11.78 -2.71 -6.97
C TRP A 134 -11.99 -1.30 -7.48
N SER A 135 -11.51 -0.31 -6.72
CA SER A 135 -11.52 1.09 -7.15
C SER A 135 -10.34 1.36 -8.10
N LEU A 136 -10.65 1.59 -9.38
CA LEU A 136 -9.65 1.94 -10.39
C LEU A 136 -8.96 3.26 -10.08
N THR A 137 -9.72 4.26 -9.58
CA THR A 137 -9.21 5.57 -9.17
C THR A 137 -8.25 5.46 -7.99
N HIS A 138 -8.59 4.68 -6.97
CA HIS A 138 -7.68 4.41 -5.86
C HIS A 138 -6.43 3.66 -6.32
N SER A 139 -6.60 2.65 -7.18
CA SER A 139 -5.48 1.88 -7.73
C SER A 139 -4.53 2.76 -8.56
N ALA A 140 -5.08 3.70 -9.32
CA ALA A 140 -4.26 4.67 -10.07
C ALA A 140 -3.41 5.53 -9.12
N LEU A 141 -3.99 6.06 -8.03
CA LEU A 141 -3.23 6.82 -7.03
C LEU A 141 -2.17 5.95 -6.33
N ALA A 142 -2.49 4.69 -6.01
CA ALA A 142 -1.53 3.76 -5.41
C ALA A 142 -0.32 3.52 -6.34
N ASN A 143 -0.55 3.33 -7.65
CA ASN A 143 0.53 3.25 -8.64
C ASN A 143 1.31 4.57 -8.75
N GLY A 144 0.65 5.73 -8.63
CA GLY A 144 1.31 7.03 -8.52
C GLY A 144 2.25 7.11 -7.31
N VAL A 145 1.84 6.58 -6.15
CA VAL A 145 2.72 6.48 -4.97
C VAL A 145 3.89 5.53 -5.21
N VAL A 146 3.69 4.40 -5.91
CA VAL A 146 4.78 3.49 -6.30
C VAL A 146 5.76 4.21 -7.24
N ALA A 147 5.28 4.97 -8.22
CA ALA A 147 6.13 5.78 -9.09
C ALA A 147 6.95 6.79 -8.29
N LEU A 148 6.33 7.47 -7.32
CA LEU A 148 7.01 8.43 -6.45
C LEU A 148 8.11 7.77 -5.61
N LYS A 149 7.85 6.59 -5.02
CA LYS A 149 8.86 5.80 -4.30
C LYS A 149 10.04 5.45 -5.21
N SER A 150 9.76 5.05 -6.45
CA SER A 150 10.78 4.68 -7.43
C SER A 150 11.66 5.88 -7.80
N LEU A 151 11.07 7.05 -8.01
CA LEU A 151 11.83 8.29 -8.25
C LEU A 151 12.76 8.63 -7.09
N LEU A 152 12.28 8.53 -5.86
CA LEU A 152 13.07 8.81 -4.65
C LEU A 152 14.18 7.79 -4.40
N ARG A 153 14.11 6.62 -5.05
CA ARG A 153 15.16 5.59 -5.10
C ARG A 153 16.10 5.74 -6.29
N GLY A 154 15.84 6.68 -7.19
CA GLY A 154 16.60 6.85 -8.43
C GLY A 154 16.27 5.84 -9.53
N ASP A 155 15.17 5.11 -9.39
CA ASP A 155 14.70 4.10 -10.36
C ASP A 155 13.67 4.72 -11.32
N ALA A 156 14.17 5.38 -12.37
CA ALA A 156 13.34 6.08 -13.35
C ALA A 156 12.53 5.12 -14.24
N GLU A 157 13.05 3.92 -14.51
CA GLU A 157 12.37 2.92 -15.34
C GLU A 157 11.12 2.41 -14.63
N ARG A 158 11.27 1.98 -13.38
CA ARG A 158 10.15 1.54 -12.54
C ARG A 158 9.12 2.64 -12.30
N ALA A 159 9.56 3.88 -12.15
CA ALA A 159 8.65 5.03 -12.03
C ALA A 159 7.79 5.19 -13.29
N SER A 160 8.40 5.08 -14.48
CA SER A 160 7.70 5.19 -15.76
C SER A 160 6.72 4.04 -15.99
N GLU A 161 7.06 2.81 -15.61
CA GLU A 161 6.16 1.67 -15.66
C GLU A 161 4.93 1.88 -14.77
N SER A 162 5.17 2.27 -13.51
CA SER A 162 4.09 2.51 -12.56
C SER A 162 3.16 3.63 -13.00
N LEU A 163 3.68 4.67 -13.67
CA LEU A 163 2.86 5.73 -14.25
C LEU A 163 2.03 5.24 -15.44
N ARG A 164 2.58 4.40 -16.31
CA ARG A 164 1.80 3.78 -17.39
C ARG A 164 0.61 3.00 -16.85
N ASP A 165 0.85 2.18 -15.83
CA ASP A 165 -0.19 1.40 -15.17
C ASP A 165 -1.23 2.31 -14.50
N ALA A 166 -0.79 3.39 -13.83
CA ALA A 166 -1.68 4.33 -13.17
C ALA A 166 -2.64 5.00 -14.15
N TYR A 167 -2.12 5.53 -15.26
CA TYR A 167 -2.93 6.20 -16.26
C TYR A 167 -3.84 5.25 -17.04
N ALA A 168 -3.37 4.03 -17.33
CA ALA A 168 -4.18 2.98 -17.95
C ALA A 168 -5.41 2.60 -17.09
N ARG A 169 -5.28 2.61 -15.75
CA ARG A 169 -6.40 2.30 -14.85
C ARG A 169 -7.57 3.29 -14.93
N ILE A 170 -7.32 4.51 -15.34
CA ILE A 170 -8.34 5.56 -15.45
C ILE A 170 -8.62 5.95 -16.91
N ASP A 171 -8.15 5.14 -17.85
CA ASP A 171 -8.31 5.35 -19.30
C ASP A 171 -7.91 6.76 -19.75
N GLN A 172 -6.71 7.20 -19.31
CA GLN A 172 -6.17 8.51 -19.66
C GLN A 172 -4.79 8.39 -20.30
N PRO A 173 -4.45 9.23 -21.28
CA PRO A 173 -3.10 9.31 -21.80
C PRO A 173 -2.15 9.91 -20.76
N ILE A 174 -0.89 9.45 -20.78
CA ILE A 174 0.15 10.05 -19.95
C ILE A 174 0.49 11.45 -20.52
N PRO A 175 0.37 12.53 -19.72
CA PRO A 175 0.70 13.87 -20.17
C PRO A 175 2.22 14.07 -20.30
N ASP A 176 2.62 15.03 -21.12
CA ASP A 176 4.02 15.48 -21.17
C ASP A 176 4.43 16.11 -19.83
N GLY A 177 5.72 16.03 -19.52
CA GLY A 177 6.30 16.65 -18.34
C GLY A 177 7.20 15.72 -17.54
N SER A 178 7.72 16.21 -16.41
CA SER A 178 8.51 15.37 -15.51
C SER A 178 7.62 14.31 -14.83
N PRO A 179 8.19 13.19 -14.38
CA PRO A 179 7.42 12.17 -13.66
C PRO A 179 6.70 12.73 -12.42
N LEU A 180 7.28 13.68 -11.69
CA LEU A 180 6.59 14.35 -10.58
C LEU A 180 5.39 15.16 -11.02
N ASP A 181 5.48 15.85 -12.17
CA ASP A 181 4.35 16.58 -12.74
C ASP A 181 3.25 15.62 -13.21
N GLN A 182 3.64 14.48 -13.78
CA GLN A 182 2.71 13.43 -14.18
C GLN A 182 1.96 12.85 -12.96
N ILE A 183 2.64 12.57 -11.83
CA ILE A 183 1.99 12.10 -10.59
C ILE A 183 1.02 13.16 -10.04
N SER A 184 1.43 14.43 -10.03
CA SER A 184 0.57 15.51 -9.57
C SER A 184 -0.69 15.65 -10.44
N ARG A 185 -0.55 15.60 -11.77
CA ARG A 185 -1.68 15.64 -12.71
C ARG A 185 -2.60 14.40 -12.59
N LEU A 186 -2.03 13.21 -12.34
CA LEU A 186 -2.80 12.00 -12.05
C LEU A 186 -3.72 12.24 -10.85
N ALA A 187 -3.19 12.81 -9.77
CA ALA A 187 -3.96 13.13 -8.57
C ALA A 187 -5.09 14.13 -8.89
N ASP A 188 -4.81 15.18 -9.68
CA ASP A 188 -5.83 16.16 -10.11
C ASP A 188 -6.94 15.50 -10.97
N ILE A 189 -6.57 14.59 -11.86
CA ILE A 189 -7.55 13.87 -12.69
C ILE A 189 -8.43 12.98 -11.81
N VAL A 190 -7.83 12.19 -10.92
CA VAL A 190 -8.58 11.34 -10.00
C VAL A 190 -9.50 12.15 -9.11
N GLY A 191 -9.05 13.32 -8.59
CA GLY A 191 -9.88 14.20 -7.77
C GLY A 191 -11.14 14.71 -8.48
N ARG A 192 -11.11 14.80 -9.82
CA ARG A 192 -12.29 15.15 -10.63
C ARG A 192 -13.17 13.96 -10.96
N LEU A 193 -12.59 12.77 -11.08
CA LEU A 193 -13.31 11.54 -11.41
C LEU A 193 -14.00 10.92 -10.19
N ASP A 194 -13.43 11.10 -9.01
CA ASP A 194 -13.86 10.43 -7.78
C ASP A 194 -13.65 11.35 -6.57
N LEU A 195 -14.70 12.06 -6.21
CA LEU A 195 -14.68 13.02 -5.10
C LEU A 195 -14.46 12.35 -3.73
N GLU A 196 -14.75 11.06 -3.60
CA GLU A 196 -14.49 10.32 -2.35
C GLU A 196 -13.00 10.16 -2.08
N LYS A 197 -12.15 10.34 -3.09
CA LYS A 197 -10.70 10.25 -2.96
C LYS A 197 -10.02 11.59 -2.63
N ALA A 198 -10.77 12.64 -2.34
CA ALA A 198 -10.23 13.98 -2.13
C ALA A 198 -9.09 14.04 -1.09
N GLU A 199 -9.22 13.32 0.03
CA GLU A 199 -8.16 13.28 1.05
C GLU A 199 -6.91 12.53 0.56
N LEU A 200 -7.09 11.39 -0.10
CA LEU A 200 -5.97 10.64 -0.69
C LEU A 200 -5.26 11.46 -1.77
N VAL A 201 -6.02 12.15 -2.63
CA VAL A 201 -5.49 13.09 -3.64
C VAL A 201 -4.63 14.16 -2.98
N ARG A 202 -5.16 14.83 -1.95
CA ARG A 202 -4.43 15.85 -1.19
C ARG A 202 -3.12 15.30 -0.61
N ARG A 203 -3.15 14.12 -0.06
CA ARG A 203 -1.96 13.44 0.50
C ARG A 203 -0.93 13.11 -0.58
N VAL A 204 -1.35 12.62 -1.75
CA VAL A 204 -0.43 12.37 -2.89
C VAL A 204 0.24 13.67 -3.32
N GLN A 205 -0.51 14.77 -3.43
CA GLN A 205 0.05 16.08 -3.78
C GLN A 205 1.08 16.57 -2.76
N LEU A 206 0.79 16.45 -1.45
CA LEU A 206 1.76 16.78 -0.40
C LEU A 206 3.05 15.96 -0.50
N HIS A 207 2.93 14.67 -0.83
CA HIS A 207 4.10 13.82 -1.04
C HIS A 207 4.90 14.21 -2.29
N CYS A 208 4.23 14.63 -3.36
CA CYS A 208 4.91 15.17 -4.56
C CYS A 208 5.68 16.47 -4.24
N GLU A 209 5.08 17.38 -3.48
CA GLU A 209 5.74 18.63 -3.05
C GLU A 209 6.99 18.34 -2.20
N ALA A 210 6.88 17.43 -1.23
CA ALA A 210 8.01 17.03 -0.38
C ALA A 210 9.12 16.35 -1.19
N ALA A 211 8.78 15.50 -2.14
CA ALA A 211 9.73 14.84 -3.02
C ALA A 211 10.44 15.83 -3.94
N ARG A 212 9.73 16.82 -4.51
CA ARG A 212 10.33 17.87 -5.32
C ARG A 212 11.40 18.62 -4.53
N ALA A 213 11.08 19.05 -3.32
CA ALA A 213 12.01 19.76 -2.44
C ALA A 213 13.25 18.91 -2.09
N SER A 214 13.06 17.58 -1.88
CA SER A 214 14.18 16.68 -1.59
C SER A 214 15.12 16.54 -2.78
N LEU A 215 14.59 16.32 -3.99
CA LEU A 215 15.38 16.15 -5.21
C LEU A 215 16.12 17.46 -5.60
N GLU A 216 15.52 18.62 -5.42
CA GLU A 216 16.16 19.91 -5.66
C GLU A 216 17.33 20.15 -4.71
N ASN A 217 17.18 19.80 -3.42
CA ASN A 217 18.24 19.91 -2.43
C ASN A 217 19.41 18.97 -2.74
N GLU A 218 19.14 17.74 -3.20
CA GLU A 218 20.20 16.81 -3.62
C GLU A 218 20.99 17.31 -4.83
N LEU A 219 20.33 17.91 -5.80
CA LEU A 219 20.98 18.51 -6.97
C LEU A 219 21.86 19.69 -6.56
N SER A 220 21.35 20.56 -5.66
CA SER A 220 22.08 21.73 -5.17
C SER A 220 23.31 21.37 -4.31
N SER A 221 23.28 20.21 -3.64
CA SER A 221 24.41 19.74 -2.82
C SER A 221 25.55 19.06 -3.60
N ARG A 222 25.31 18.75 -4.88
CA ARG A 222 26.29 18.12 -5.80
C ARG A 222 27.01 19.12 -6.68
N CYS A 223 26.58 20.40 -6.69
CA CYS A 223 27.22 21.52 -7.38
C CYS A 223 28.11 22.33 -6.44
#